data_e15c5178b233dd8cfdf7547ae3a43e14
#
_entry.id   e15c5178b233dd8cfdf7547ae3a43e14
#
_cell.length_a   1.000
_cell.length_b   1.000
_cell.length_c   1.000
_cell.angle_alpha   90.00
_cell.angle_beta   90.00
_cell.angle_gamma   90.00
#
_symmetry.space_group_name_H-M   'P 1'
#
loop_
_entity.id
_entity.type
_entity.pdbx_description
1 polymer ?
#
loop_
_entity_poly.entity_id
_entity_poly.type
_entity_poly.pdbx_seq_one_letter_code
_entity_poly.pdbx_strand_id
1 'polypeptide(L)'
;SYFGLRSFGVGERGGLHCFTLNGEPIFQSGLLDQGYWGKGIYTPETNRGMYDSLRQVKALGFNMLRKHIKVEPLLWYYYCDILGIIVWQDMLNGGERYKQYRINLGPFINLRLNDKNFESMGRGDPKSRAQYMAEAEGTIECLFNCVSICLWTPFNEGWGQFDSLAVCEHLRGLDTTRLYDHASGWQDMGGGDVCSRHIYFKKVRLKNDKRRVLALTEFGGYSFSDKNSGKKVFSYRNFASAQDYMKAFERLYMRQVVPAIKKDGLAAAVYTQLADVEGEINGIFTADWRCKGPAEDFCRINAALYASFDLVFKV
;
A
#
# COMPACT_ATOMS: atom_id res chain seq x y z
N SER A 1 -21.69 -4.08 -19.63
CA SER A 1 -20.94 -4.79 -18.58
C SER A 1 -19.74 -5.49 -19.20
N TYR A 2 -18.73 -5.76 -18.41
CA TYR A 2 -17.51 -6.48 -18.79
C TYR A 2 -17.11 -7.42 -17.65
N PHE A 3 -16.20 -8.32 -17.94
CA PHE A 3 -15.55 -9.16 -16.95
C PHE A 3 -14.07 -9.34 -17.32
N GLY A 4 -13.23 -9.67 -16.34
CA GLY A 4 -11.83 -9.96 -16.58
C GLY A 4 -11.51 -11.41 -16.22
N LEU A 5 -10.77 -12.09 -17.11
CA LEU A 5 -10.22 -13.42 -16.83
C LEU A 5 -8.83 -13.24 -16.22
N ARG A 6 -8.75 -13.42 -14.91
CA ARG A 6 -7.48 -13.33 -14.18
C ARG A 6 -7.49 -14.21 -12.95
N SER A 7 -6.31 -14.64 -12.52
CA SER A 7 -6.08 -15.22 -11.20
C SER A 7 -4.94 -14.50 -10.51
N PHE A 8 -5.14 -14.13 -9.24
CA PHE A 8 -4.05 -13.73 -8.35
C PHE A 8 -3.74 -14.90 -7.41
N GLY A 9 -2.46 -15.07 -7.11
CA GLY A 9 -2.01 -16.15 -6.24
C GLY A 9 -0.63 -15.90 -5.64
N VAL A 10 -0.16 -16.90 -4.92
CA VAL A 10 1.18 -16.96 -4.35
C VAL A 10 1.95 -18.07 -5.06
N GLY A 11 3.10 -17.73 -5.62
CA GLY A 11 4.08 -18.65 -6.16
C GLY A 11 5.25 -18.81 -5.20
N GLU A 12 6.02 -19.89 -5.39
CA GLU A 12 7.25 -20.14 -4.63
C GLU A 12 8.38 -20.51 -5.57
N ARG A 13 9.57 -19.95 -5.29
CA ARG A 13 10.80 -20.34 -5.95
C ARG A 13 11.98 -20.28 -4.98
N GLY A 14 12.68 -21.39 -4.84
CA GLY A 14 13.86 -21.48 -3.97
C GLY A 14 13.60 -21.11 -2.50
N GLY A 15 12.38 -21.38 -1.98
CA GLY A 15 11.97 -21.01 -0.64
C GLY A 15 11.61 -19.54 -0.47
N LEU A 16 11.48 -18.81 -1.57
CA LEU A 16 10.99 -17.42 -1.62
C LEU A 16 9.59 -17.38 -2.21
N HIS A 17 8.67 -16.66 -1.56
CA HIS A 17 7.30 -16.50 -2.03
C HIS A 17 7.13 -15.19 -2.81
N CYS A 18 6.32 -15.23 -3.87
CA CYS A 18 6.01 -14.05 -4.69
C CYS A 18 4.52 -13.99 -5.05
N PHE A 19 4.08 -12.82 -5.45
CA PHE A 19 2.78 -12.67 -6.08
C PHE A 19 2.79 -13.26 -7.48
N THR A 20 1.66 -13.85 -7.89
CA THR A 20 1.46 -14.31 -9.27
C THR A 20 0.22 -13.66 -9.87
N LEU A 21 0.28 -13.41 -11.17
CA LEU A 21 -0.86 -13.04 -12.00
C LEU A 21 -0.97 -14.08 -13.13
N ASN A 22 -2.09 -14.79 -13.17
CA ASN A 22 -2.31 -15.89 -14.12
C ASN A 22 -1.20 -16.96 -14.05
N GLY A 23 -0.73 -17.25 -12.84
CA GLY A 23 0.34 -18.22 -12.58
C GLY A 23 1.77 -17.68 -12.76
N GLU A 24 1.95 -16.53 -13.42
CA GLU A 24 3.26 -15.95 -13.66
C GLU A 24 3.70 -15.03 -12.52
N PRO A 25 4.95 -15.15 -12.03
CA PRO A 25 5.50 -14.27 -11.01
C PRO A 25 5.49 -12.80 -11.44
N ILE A 26 5.03 -11.92 -10.54
CA ILE A 26 4.94 -10.49 -10.79
C ILE A 26 5.44 -9.68 -9.59
N PHE A 27 6.37 -8.74 -9.85
CA PHE A 27 6.72 -7.72 -8.85
C PHE A 27 5.68 -6.61 -8.86
N GLN A 28 5.20 -6.22 -7.69
CA GLN A 28 4.24 -5.14 -7.56
C GLN A 28 4.95 -3.88 -7.04
N SER A 29 5.22 -2.94 -7.95
CA SER A 29 5.76 -1.63 -7.64
C SER A 29 4.63 -0.62 -7.56
N GLY A 30 4.37 -0.09 -6.38
CA GLY A 30 3.20 0.72 -6.15
C GLY A 30 3.38 1.95 -5.29
N LEU A 31 2.27 2.67 -5.16
CA LEU A 31 2.15 3.89 -4.38
C LEU A 31 0.96 3.76 -3.42
N LEU A 32 1.12 4.31 -2.21
CA LEU A 32 0.03 4.47 -1.26
C LEU A 32 -0.88 5.59 -1.75
N ASP A 33 -2.16 5.32 -1.94
CA ASP A 33 -3.14 6.28 -2.45
C ASP A 33 -4.24 6.52 -1.41
N GLN A 34 -4.20 7.66 -0.74
CA GLN A 34 -5.21 8.08 0.22
C GLN A 34 -6.49 8.61 -0.46
N GLY A 35 -6.52 8.70 -1.80
CA GLY A 35 -7.68 9.17 -2.54
C GLY A 35 -7.98 10.64 -2.34
N TYR A 36 -6.95 11.47 -2.19
CA TYR A 36 -7.08 12.91 -1.99
C TYR A 36 -6.94 13.66 -3.33
N TRP A 37 -7.84 14.60 -3.59
CA TRP A 37 -8.02 15.26 -4.88
C TRP A 37 -7.85 16.79 -4.82
N GLY A 38 -6.96 17.28 -4.00
CA GLY A 38 -6.70 18.71 -3.90
C GLY A 38 -7.97 19.51 -3.60
N LYS A 39 -8.54 20.20 -4.61
CA LYS A 39 -9.76 21.00 -4.44
C LYS A 39 -11.01 20.18 -4.14
N GLY A 40 -11.11 18.97 -4.67
CA GLY A 40 -12.24 18.08 -4.49
C GLY A 40 -12.21 17.30 -3.17
N ILE A 41 -11.12 17.38 -2.42
CA ILE A 41 -10.86 16.67 -1.16
C ILE A 41 -10.96 15.15 -1.36
N TYR A 42 -12.13 14.54 -1.18
CA TYR A 42 -12.36 13.12 -1.34
C TYR A 42 -12.96 12.71 -2.69
N THR A 43 -13.24 13.67 -3.57
CA THR A 43 -13.80 13.40 -4.89
C THR A 43 -12.98 14.09 -5.97
N PRO A 44 -12.71 13.44 -7.12
CA PRO A 44 -12.05 14.10 -8.22
C PRO A 44 -12.94 15.22 -8.79
N GLU A 45 -12.34 16.28 -9.28
CA GLU A 45 -13.09 17.39 -9.90
C GLU A 45 -13.86 16.92 -11.16
N THR A 46 -13.31 15.94 -11.87
CA THR A 46 -13.92 15.34 -13.07
C THR A 46 -13.53 13.88 -13.22
N ASN A 47 -14.38 13.10 -13.91
CA ASN A 47 -14.05 11.72 -14.29
C ASN A 47 -12.81 11.67 -15.20
N ARG A 48 -12.61 12.67 -16.03
CA ARG A 48 -11.43 12.77 -16.89
C ARG A 48 -10.16 12.96 -16.07
N GLY A 49 -10.18 13.84 -15.05
CA GLY A 49 -9.06 14.04 -14.13
C GLY A 49 -8.69 12.76 -13.40
N MET A 50 -9.68 11.97 -12.97
CA MET A 50 -9.48 10.65 -12.36
C MET A 50 -8.73 9.69 -13.31
N TYR A 51 -9.16 9.60 -14.56
CA TYR A 51 -8.50 8.77 -15.56
C TYR A 51 -7.07 9.22 -15.86
N ASP A 52 -6.89 10.54 -16.07
CA ASP A 52 -5.58 11.10 -16.40
C ASP A 52 -4.56 10.95 -15.27
N SER A 53 -5.00 11.00 -14.00
CA SER A 53 -4.13 10.74 -12.85
C SER A 53 -3.63 9.29 -12.83
N LEU A 54 -4.50 8.31 -13.07
CA LEU A 54 -4.12 6.90 -13.16
C LEU A 54 -3.19 6.63 -14.36
N ARG A 55 -3.42 7.29 -15.49
CA ARG A 55 -2.50 7.24 -16.64
C ARG A 55 -1.11 7.76 -16.28
N GLN A 56 -1.01 8.85 -15.52
CA GLN A 56 0.28 9.37 -15.06
C GLN A 56 1.01 8.35 -14.19
N VAL A 57 0.33 7.69 -13.24
CA VAL A 57 0.93 6.62 -12.43
C VAL A 57 1.53 5.53 -13.32
N LYS A 58 0.76 5.07 -14.30
CA LYS A 58 1.22 4.04 -15.24
C LYS A 58 2.40 4.52 -16.08
N ALA A 59 2.37 5.78 -16.54
CA ALA A 59 3.45 6.39 -17.32
C ALA A 59 4.77 6.53 -16.54
N LEU A 60 4.73 6.56 -15.20
CA LEU A 60 5.92 6.52 -14.35
C LEU A 60 6.46 5.11 -14.12
N GLY A 61 5.84 4.08 -14.71
CA GLY A 61 6.27 2.68 -14.62
C GLY A 61 5.73 1.93 -13.41
N PHE A 62 4.88 2.52 -12.58
CA PHE A 62 4.20 1.79 -11.50
C PHE A 62 3.10 0.89 -12.07
N ASN A 63 2.91 -0.26 -11.46
CA ASN A 63 1.87 -1.22 -11.88
C ASN A 63 0.82 -1.49 -10.81
N MET A 64 0.90 -0.83 -9.65
CA MET A 64 0.01 -1.07 -8.53
C MET A 64 -0.28 0.22 -7.75
N LEU A 65 -1.48 0.30 -7.16
CA LEU A 65 -1.88 1.27 -6.15
C LEU A 65 -2.43 0.55 -4.92
N ARG A 66 -1.99 0.95 -3.73
CA ARG A 66 -2.65 0.57 -2.49
C ARG A 66 -3.63 1.66 -2.11
N LYS A 67 -4.93 1.40 -2.28
CA LYS A 67 -6.01 2.30 -1.87
C LYS A 67 -6.15 2.26 -0.37
N HIS A 68 -5.72 3.35 0.27
CA HIS A 68 -5.56 3.42 1.71
C HIS A 68 -6.83 3.91 2.41
N ILE A 69 -7.47 3.00 3.14
CA ILE A 69 -8.61 3.26 4.05
C ILE A 69 -9.72 4.10 3.39
N LYS A 70 -9.97 3.88 2.10
CA LYS A 70 -10.99 4.56 1.31
C LYS A 70 -11.55 3.64 0.24
N VAL A 71 -12.86 3.70 0.02
CA VAL A 71 -13.54 3.13 -1.15
C VAL A 71 -13.78 4.24 -2.15
N GLU A 72 -13.33 4.05 -3.39
CA GLU A 72 -13.55 4.98 -4.50
C GLU A 72 -14.85 4.68 -5.25
N PRO A 73 -15.35 5.61 -6.07
CA PRO A 73 -16.39 5.28 -7.02
C PRO A 73 -15.98 4.13 -7.95
N LEU A 74 -16.93 3.26 -8.33
CA LEU A 74 -16.67 2.10 -9.20
C LEU A 74 -15.94 2.47 -10.51
N LEU A 75 -16.13 3.69 -10.98
CA LEU A 75 -15.45 4.22 -12.17
C LEU A 75 -13.91 4.28 -11.99
N TRP A 76 -13.41 4.51 -10.77
CA TRP A 76 -11.99 4.50 -10.48
C TRP A 76 -11.40 3.08 -10.66
N TYR A 77 -12.09 2.07 -10.17
CA TYR A 77 -11.68 0.66 -10.34
C TYR A 77 -11.77 0.24 -11.80
N TYR A 78 -12.82 0.66 -12.51
CA TYR A 78 -12.92 0.44 -13.95
C TYR A 78 -11.71 1.02 -14.70
N TYR A 79 -11.28 2.22 -14.34
CA TYR A 79 -10.07 2.80 -14.95
C TYR A 79 -8.80 2.03 -14.56
N CYS A 80 -8.68 1.51 -13.35
CA CYS A 80 -7.60 0.60 -12.99
C CYS A 80 -7.63 -0.68 -13.82
N ASP A 81 -8.82 -1.26 -14.04
CA ASP A 81 -9.00 -2.45 -14.86
C ASP A 81 -8.51 -2.25 -16.29
N ILE A 82 -8.94 -1.19 -16.97
CA ILE A 82 -8.56 -0.95 -18.37
C ILE A 82 -7.12 -0.46 -18.55
N LEU A 83 -6.52 0.15 -17.54
CA LEU A 83 -5.12 0.59 -17.53
C LEU A 83 -4.16 -0.50 -17.06
N GLY A 84 -4.67 -1.62 -16.55
CA GLY A 84 -3.86 -2.70 -15.99
C GLY A 84 -3.07 -2.24 -14.75
N ILE A 85 -3.73 -1.52 -13.83
CA ILE A 85 -3.19 -1.15 -12.52
C ILE A 85 -3.74 -2.13 -11.49
N ILE A 86 -2.86 -2.86 -10.83
CA ILE A 86 -3.22 -3.75 -9.71
C ILE A 86 -3.65 -2.89 -8.51
N VAL A 87 -4.69 -3.31 -7.82
CA VAL A 87 -5.19 -2.60 -6.65
C VAL A 87 -5.07 -3.48 -5.40
N TRP A 88 -4.49 -2.93 -4.34
CA TRP A 88 -4.65 -3.41 -2.98
C TRP A 88 -5.67 -2.51 -2.30
N GLN A 89 -6.70 -3.10 -1.75
CA GLN A 89 -7.81 -2.37 -1.14
C GLN A 89 -7.78 -2.54 0.38
N ASP A 90 -7.53 -1.44 1.07
CA ASP A 90 -7.70 -1.39 2.52
C ASP A 90 -9.19 -1.27 2.88
N MET A 91 -9.60 -1.95 3.95
CA MET A 91 -10.93 -1.76 4.52
C MET A 91 -11.01 -0.42 5.25
N LEU A 92 -12.20 0.18 5.27
CA LEU A 92 -12.47 1.37 6.06
C LEU A 92 -12.19 1.03 7.53
N ASN A 93 -11.31 1.78 8.16
CA ASN A 93 -10.90 1.49 9.52
C ASN A 93 -11.01 2.73 10.40
N GLY A 94 -11.28 2.49 11.65
CA GLY A 94 -11.43 3.48 12.69
C GLY A 94 -11.62 2.77 14.02
N GLY A 95 -11.83 3.52 15.08
CA GLY A 95 -12.06 2.96 16.41
C GLY A 95 -12.26 4.07 17.42
N GLU A 96 -12.40 3.69 18.68
CA GLU A 96 -12.45 4.61 19.79
C GLU A 96 -11.10 5.32 20.00
N ARG A 97 -11.07 6.27 20.93
CA ARG A 97 -9.88 7.04 21.23
C ARG A 97 -8.70 6.16 21.66
N TYR A 98 -7.64 6.17 20.87
CA TYR A 98 -6.41 5.41 21.13
C TYR A 98 -5.52 6.07 22.18
N LYS A 99 -4.77 5.26 22.91
CA LYS A 99 -3.60 5.74 23.64
C LYS A 99 -2.46 5.95 22.63
N GLN A 100 -2.30 7.15 22.13
CA GLN A 100 -1.37 7.51 21.03
C GLN A 100 0.04 6.96 21.21
N TYR A 101 0.55 6.87 22.46
CA TYR A 101 1.90 6.34 22.69
C TYR A 101 2.06 4.87 22.26
N ARG A 102 1.00 4.06 22.29
CA ARG A 102 1.06 2.65 21.88
C ARG A 102 1.28 2.49 20.38
N ILE A 103 0.71 3.38 19.59
CA ILE A 103 0.81 3.38 18.14
C ILE A 103 2.11 4.04 17.71
N ASN A 104 2.43 5.20 18.28
CA ASN A 104 3.64 5.94 17.93
C ASN A 104 4.93 5.20 18.31
N LEU A 105 4.92 4.38 19.36
CA LEU A 105 6.09 3.58 19.77
C LEU A 105 6.19 2.24 19.03
N GLY A 106 5.10 1.71 18.48
CA GLY A 106 5.07 0.44 17.78
C GLY A 106 6.18 0.26 16.73
N PRO A 107 6.41 1.25 15.84
CA PRO A 107 7.46 1.20 14.83
C PRO A 107 8.88 1.12 15.40
N PHE A 108 9.10 1.63 16.61
CA PHE A 108 10.42 1.76 17.21
C PHE A 108 10.81 0.59 18.11
N ILE A 109 9.86 0.00 18.82
CA ILE A 109 10.12 -1.02 19.84
C ILE A 109 9.58 -2.40 19.48
N ASN A 110 9.04 -2.58 18.27
CA ASN A 110 8.45 -3.83 17.79
C ASN A 110 7.43 -4.44 18.80
N LEU A 111 6.63 -3.57 19.42
CA LEU A 111 5.65 -3.96 20.42
C LEU A 111 4.47 -4.65 19.72
N ARG A 112 4.33 -5.95 19.93
CA ARG A 112 3.14 -6.70 19.51
C ARG A 112 2.08 -6.59 20.60
N LEU A 113 0.96 -5.97 20.27
CA LEU A 113 -0.21 -5.91 21.13
C LEU A 113 -1.06 -7.17 20.87
N ASN A 114 -1.73 -7.64 21.91
CA ASN A 114 -2.74 -8.69 21.74
C ASN A 114 -4.03 -8.06 21.18
N ASP A 115 -4.33 -8.30 19.92
CA ASP A 115 -5.51 -7.74 19.25
C ASP A 115 -6.84 -8.39 19.67
N LYS A 116 -6.80 -9.43 20.54
CA LYS A 116 -7.97 -9.95 21.26
C LYS A 116 -8.33 -9.14 22.51
N ASN A 117 -7.44 -8.25 22.95
CA ASN A 117 -7.77 -7.27 23.98
C ASN A 117 -8.41 -6.03 23.32
N PHE A 118 -9.69 -6.14 23.01
CA PHE A 118 -10.44 -5.17 22.21
C PHE A 118 -10.42 -3.75 22.79
N GLU A 119 -10.53 -3.61 24.12
CA GLU A 119 -10.45 -2.30 24.78
C GLU A 119 -9.10 -1.62 24.53
N SER A 120 -8.02 -2.39 24.64
CA SER A 120 -6.67 -1.86 24.42
C SER A 120 -6.40 -1.43 22.98
N MET A 121 -7.16 -1.99 22.05
CA MET A 121 -7.08 -1.72 20.61
C MET A 121 -8.11 -0.67 20.13
N GLY A 122 -8.84 -0.03 21.05
CA GLY A 122 -9.88 0.96 20.71
C GLY A 122 -11.11 0.35 20.02
N ARG A 123 -11.43 -0.91 20.37
CA ARG A 123 -12.56 -1.68 19.83
C ARG A 123 -13.35 -2.38 20.94
N GLY A 124 -13.39 -1.78 22.13
CA GLY A 124 -14.15 -2.30 23.28
C GLY A 124 -15.64 -2.44 23.02
N ASP A 125 -16.25 -1.46 22.31
CA ASP A 125 -17.67 -1.52 21.97
C ASP A 125 -17.97 -2.62 20.95
N PRO A 126 -18.85 -3.60 21.30
CA PRO A 126 -19.29 -4.64 20.36
C PRO A 126 -20.01 -4.07 19.13
N LYS A 127 -20.72 -2.95 19.25
CA LYS A 127 -21.43 -2.30 18.12
C LYS A 127 -20.40 -1.77 17.11
N SER A 128 -19.30 -1.17 17.58
CA SER A 128 -18.22 -0.69 16.72
C SER A 128 -17.56 -1.84 15.94
N ARG A 129 -17.39 -3.02 16.56
CA ARG A 129 -16.88 -4.20 15.85
C ARG A 129 -17.88 -4.75 14.84
N ALA A 130 -19.16 -4.84 15.21
CA ALA A 130 -20.21 -5.30 14.29
C ALA A 130 -20.37 -4.37 13.09
N GLN A 131 -20.30 -3.04 13.30
CA GLN A 131 -20.32 -2.07 12.21
C GLN A 131 -19.12 -2.25 11.27
N TYR A 132 -17.90 -2.39 11.81
CA TYR A 132 -16.71 -2.65 11.00
C TYR A 132 -16.89 -3.90 10.12
N MET A 133 -17.41 -4.99 10.70
CA MET A 133 -17.65 -6.22 9.93
C MET A 133 -18.64 -6.00 8.81
N ALA A 134 -19.77 -5.35 9.07
CA ALA A 134 -20.78 -5.05 8.06
C ALA A 134 -20.24 -4.14 6.94
N GLU A 135 -19.39 -3.15 7.27
CA GLU A 135 -18.73 -2.28 6.29
C GLU A 135 -17.69 -3.03 5.46
N ALA A 136 -16.91 -3.93 6.07
CA ALA A 136 -15.92 -4.73 5.35
C ALA A 136 -16.58 -5.74 4.41
N GLU A 137 -17.65 -6.42 4.86
CA GLU A 137 -18.48 -7.32 4.04
C GLU A 137 -19.10 -6.57 2.86
N GLY A 138 -19.74 -5.42 3.12
CA GLY A 138 -20.34 -4.57 2.08
C GLY A 138 -19.29 -4.02 1.09
N THR A 139 -18.05 -3.76 1.54
CA THR A 139 -16.94 -3.37 0.67
C THR A 139 -16.57 -4.51 -0.30
N ILE A 140 -16.44 -5.72 0.20
CA ILE A 140 -16.17 -6.89 -0.63
C ILE A 140 -17.31 -7.11 -1.63
N GLU A 141 -18.56 -7.09 -1.16
CA GLU A 141 -19.74 -7.26 -2.01
C GLU A 141 -19.79 -6.22 -3.14
N CYS A 142 -19.62 -4.95 -2.79
CA CYS A 142 -19.64 -3.84 -3.75
C CYS A 142 -18.52 -3.95 -4.80
N LEU A 143 -17.32 -4.34 -4.38
CA LEU A 143 -16.13 -4.34 -5.21
C LEU A 143 -15.77 -5.72 -5.79
N PHE A 144 -16.57 -6.74 -5.54
CA PHE A 144 -16.29 -8.13 -5.94
C PHE A 144 -15.97 -8.27 -7.43
N ASN A 145 -16.67 -7.52 -8.29
CA ASN A 145 -16.49 -7.57 -9.73
C ASN A 145 -15.35 -6.66 -10.27
N CYS A 146 -14.65 -5.92 -9.40
CA CYS A 146 -13.50 -5.10 -9.82
C CYS A 146 -12.28 -6.00 -10.02
N VAL A 147 -11.91 -6.23 -11.28
CA VAL A 147 -10.90 -7.24 -11.65
C VAL A 147 -9.47 -6.86 -11.27
N SER A 148 -9.18 -5.57 -11.14
CA SER A 148 -7.87 -5.03 -10.72
C SER A 148 -7.52 -5.34 -9.26
N ILE A 149 -8.52 -5.57 -8.39
CA ILE A 149 -8.26 -5.85 -6.98
C ILE A 149 -7.57 -7.21 -6.84
N CYS A 150 -6.36 -7.18 -6.29
CA CYS A 150 -5.50 -8.34 -6.03
C CYS A 150 -5.56 -8.77 -4.56
N LEU A 151 -5.67 -7.79 -3.66
CA LEU A 151 -5.46 -8.00 -2.24
C LEU A 151 -6.43 -7.15 -1.41
N TRP A 152 -6.97 -7.77 -0.35
CA TRP A 152 -7.74 -7.11 0.70
C TRP A 152 -6.87 -6.90 1.93
N THR A 153 -6.91 -5.70 2.52
CA THR A 153 -6.18 -5.36 3.75
C THR A 153 -7.16 -4.95 4.85
N PRO A 154 -7.57 -5.88 5.74
CA PRO A 154 -8.49 -5.58 6.84
C PRO A 154 -8.00 -4.51 7.80
N PHE A 155 -6.72 -4.55 8.21
CA PHE A 155 -6.19 -3.62 9.20
C PHE A 155 -4.86 -3.01 8.77
N ASN A 156 -4.63 -1.77 9.24
CA ASN A 156 -3.39 -1.03 9.02
C ASN A 156 -2.82 -0.56 10.36
N GLU A 157 -1.52 -0.84 10.60
CA GLU A 157 -0.71 -0.30 11.72
C GLU A 157 -1.29 -0.52 13.12
N GLY A 158 -2.21 -1.47 13.26
CA GLY A 158 -2.89 -1.74 14.51
C GLY A 158 -4.02 -0.76 14.87
N TRP A 159 -4.31 0.21 14.01
CA TRP A 159 -5.43 1.14 14.22
C TRP A 159 -6.77 0.41 14.19
N GLY A 160 -7.46 0.36 15.35
CA GLY A 160 -8.74 -0.34 15.47
C GLY A 160 -8.69 -1.82 15.11
N GLN A 161 -7.51 -2.43 15.11
CA GLN A 161 -7.33 -3.84 14.86
C GLN A 161 -7.95 -4.67 16.00
N PHE A 162 -8.70 -5.70 15.63
CA PHE A 162 -9.26 -6.65 16.60
C PHE A 162 -9.36 -8.02 15.96
N ASP A 163 -8.95 -9.04 16.69
CA ASP A 163 -8.97 -10.46 16.28
C ASP A 163 -8.71 -10.67 14.78
N SER A 164 -7.63 -10.04 14.30
CA SER A 164 -7.36 -9.87 12.87
C SER A 164 -7.29 -11.18 12.10
N LEU A 165 -6.89 -12.28 12.75
CA LEU A 165 -6.90 -13.59 12.11
C LEU A 165 -8.31 -14.09 11.86
N ALA A 166 -9.21 -14.00 12.84
CA ALA A 166 -10.60 -14.40 12.67
C ALA A 166 -11.34 -13.53 11.67
N VAL A 167 -11.12 -12.20 11.72
CA VAL A 167 -11.66 -11.25 10.73
C VAL A 167 -11.16 -11.61 9.32
N CYS A 168 -9.87 -11.85 9.15
CA CYS A 168 -9.30 -12.21 7.86
C CYS A 168 -9.91 -13.50 7.30
N GLU A 169 -10.04 -14.55 8.10
CA GLU A 169 -10.66 -15.82 7.69
C GLU A 169 -12.14 -15.67 7.35
N HIS A 170 -12.88 -14.86 8.10
CA HIS A 170 -14.27 -14.56 7.80
C HIS A 170 -14.42 -13.89 6.43
N LEU A 171 -13.63 -12.84 6.17
CA LEU A 171 -13.65 -12.12 4.90
C LEU A 171 -13.16 -12.99 3.74
N ARG A 172 -12.19 -13.88 3.98
CA ARG A 172 -11.75 -14.88 3.00
C ARG A 172 -12.87 -15.84 2.61
N GLY A 173 -13.77 -16.15 3.52
CA GLY A 173 -14.98 -16.94 3.22
C GLY A 173 -15.92 -16.25 2.22
N LEU A 174 -15.89 -14.93 2.13
CA LEU A 174 -16.70 -14.16 1.17
C LEU A 174 -16.01 -14.04 -0.20
N ASP A 175 -14.69 -13.93 -0.22
CA ASP A 175 -13.93 -13.84 -1.46
C ASP A 175 -12.65 -14.69 -1.40
N THR A 176 -12.69 -15.85 -2.02
CA THR A 176 -11.58 -16.80 -2.15
C THR A 176 -10.70 -16.52 -3.37
N THR A 177 -11.03 -15.52 -4.19
CA THR A 177 -10.35 -15.23 -5.46
C THR A 177 -9.24 -14.20 -5.35
N ARG A 178 -9.05 -13.63 -4.15
CA ARG A 178 -8.06 -12.59 -3.85
C ARG A 178 -7.22 -12.96 -2.63
N LEU A 179 -6.07 -12.31 -2.51
CA LEU A 179 -5.16 -12.47 -1.40
C LEU A 179 -5.54 -11.56 -0.23
N TYR A 180 -4.97 -11.85 0.94
CA TYR A 180 -5.24 -11.11 2.17
C TYR A 180 -3.96 -10.71 2.90
N ASP A 181 -3.83 -9.42 3.22
CA ASP A 181 -2.90 -8.89 4.20
C ASP A 181 -3.67 -8.59 5.50
N HIS A 182 -3.72 -9.55 6.42
CA HIS A 182 -4.58 -9.48 7.61
C HIS A 182 -4.35 -8.23 8.46
N ALA A 183 -3.11 -7.74 8.51
CA ALA A 183 -2.71 -6.56 9.26
C ALA A 183 -1.43 -5.97 8.65
N SER A 184 -1.55 -4.88 7.92
CA SER A 184 -0.43 -4.22 7.29
C SER A 184 0.41 -3.46 8.32
N GLY A 185 1.73 -3.59 8.26
CA GLY A 185 2.66 -2.88 9.13
C GLY A 185 3.24 -3.73 10.25
N TRP A 186 3.20 -3.23 11.48
CA TRP A 186 3.93 -3.81 12.62
C TRP A 186 3.10 -4.65 13.60
N GLN A 187 1.77 -4.66 13.49
CA GLN A 187 0.90 -5.49 14.34
C GLN A 187 0.55 -6.83 13.68
N ASP A 188 1.57 -7.51 13.18
CA ASP A 188 1.46 -8.79 12.45
C ASP A 188 1.19 -9.95 13.42
N MET A 189 0.01 -10.57 13.32
CA MET A 189 -0.40 -11.75 14.10
C MET A 189 -0.02 -13.07 13.42
N GLY A 190 0.66 -13.02 12.27
CA GLY A 190 1.21 -14.19 11.59
C GLY A 190 0.25 -14.90 10.63
N GLY A 191 -0.83 -14.24 10.22
CA GLY A 191 -1.80 -14.76 9.24
C GLY A 191 -1.75 -14.09 7.88
N GLY A 192 -2.77 -14.36 7.07
CA GLY A 192 -2.87 -13.85 5.71
C GLY A 192 -1.82 -14.44 4.75
N ASP A 193 -1.76 -13.89 3.56
CA ASP A 193 -0.84 -14.32 2.49
C ASP A 193 0.42 -13.45 2.42
N VAL A 194 0.44 -12.32 3.13
CA VAL A 194 1.48 -11.30 3.05
C VAL A 194 2.18 -11.09 4.39
N CYS A 195 3.49 -11.04 4.36
CA CYS A 195 4.34 -10.58 5.46
C CYS A 195 4.66 -9.11 5.23
N SER A 196 3.80 -8.24 5.76
CA SER A 196 3.87 -6.79 5.59
C SER A 196 4.93 -6.13 6.44
N ARG A 197 5.57 -5.10 5.90
CA ARG A 197 6.52 -4.26 6.64
C ARG A 197 6.33 -2.78 6.28
N HIS A 198 6.32 -1.92 7.32
CA HIS A 198 6.37 -0.46 7.18
C HIS A 198 7.72 0.04 7.67
N ILE A 199 8.47 0.77 6.84
CA ILE A 199 9.82 1.25 7.16
C ILE A 199 10.03 2.67 6.66
N TYR A 200 10.07 3.63 7.57
CA TYR A 200 10.23 5.05 7.24
C TYR A 200 11.57 5.65 7.67
N PHE A 201 11.90 5.56 8.96
CA PHE A 201 13.04 6.28 9.55
C PHE A 201 14.34 5.46 9.53
N LYS A 202 14.26 4.17 9.24
CA LYS A 202 15.37 3.21 9.30
C LYS A 202 15.74 2.75 7.90
N LYS A 203 16.93 2.17 7.76
CA LYS A 203 17.29 1.45 6.53
C LYS A 203 16.36 0.24 6.37
N VAL A 204 15.97 -0.03 5.14
CA VAL A 204 15.21 -1.23 4.80
C VAL A 204 16.07 -2.45 5.11
N ARG A 205 15.66 -3.19 6.13
CA ARG A 205 16.24 -4.47 6.54
C ARG A 205 15.09 -5.44 6.68
N LEU A 206 15.02 -6.39 5.78
CA LEU A 206 13.95 -7.36 5.72
C LEU A 206 14.50 -8.74 6.06
N LYS A 207 13.58 -9.62 6.37
CA LYS A 207 13.85 -11.04 6.56
C LYS A 207 12.75 -11.79 5.86
N ASN A 208 13.11 -12.74 5.01
CA ASN A 208 12.15 -13.62 4.34
C ASN A 208 11.22 -14.28 5.37
N ASP A 209 9.95 -14.28 5.07
CA ASP A 209 8.94 -15.14 5.73
C ASP A 209 8.83 -16.42 4.91
N LYS A 210 9.02 -17.58 5.56
CA LYS A 210 9.02 -18.88 4.87
C LYS A 210 7.64 -19.37 4.45
N ARG A 211 6.59 -18.61 4.66
CA ARG A 211 5.20 -19.02 4.41
C ARG A 211 4.38 -17.99 3.64
N ARG A 212 4.81 -16.73 3.66
CA ARG A 212 4.03 -15.61 3.14
C ARG A 212 4.88 -14.76 2.21
N VAL A 213 4.24 -14.06 1.29
CA VAL A 213 4.90 -13.12 0.38
C VAL A 213 5.46 -11.94 1.17
N LEU A 214 6.75 -11.68 1.06
CA LEU A 214 7.37 -10.52 1.71
C LEU A 214 7.05 -9.25 0.93
N ALA A 215 6.44 -8.28 1.59
CA ALA A 215 6.08 -7.00 1.00
C ALA A 215 6.49 -5.82 1.89
N LEU A 216 7.05 -4.79 1.28
CA LEU A 216 7.29 -3.49 1.89
C LEU A 216 6.06 -2.62 1.60
N THR A 217 5.09 -2.69 2.50
CA THR A 217 3.72 -2.18 2.25
C THR A 217 3.59 -0.69 2.52
N GLU A 218 4.56 -0.09 3.20
CA GLU A 218 4.76 1.36 3.25
C GLU A 218 6.23 1.69 3.51
N PHE A 219 6.79 2.63 2.75
CA PHE A 219 8.16 3.10 2.98
C PHE A 219 8.43 4.45 2.31
N GLY A 220 9.56 5.06 2.68
CA GLY A 220 10.06 6.28 2.06
C GLY A 220 9.47 7.53 2.67
N GLY A 221 8.45 8.10 2.06
CA GLY A 221 7.81 9.33 2.54
C GLY A 221 8.71 10.56 2.42
N TYR A 222 9.51 10.61 1.36
CA TYR A 222 10.43 11.72 1.11
C TYR A 222 9.74 12.87 0.40
N SER A 223 10.20 14.09 0.66
CA SER A 223 9.74 15.30 -0.01
C SER A 223 10.83 16.34 -0.11
N PHE A 224 10.53 17.41 -0.82
CA PHE A 224 11.22 18.69 -0.73
C PHE A 224 10.18 19.80 -0.61
N SER A 225 10.52 20.83 0.15
CA SER A 225 9.67 22.01 0.29
C SER A 225 10.52 23.27 0.27
N ASP A 226 9.98 24.33 -0.29
CA ASP A 226 10.50 25.65 -0.05
C ASP A 226 10.29 26.00 1.43
N LYS A 227 11.38 26.18 2.17
CA LYS A 227 11.36 26.50 3.61
C LYS A 227 10.63 27.80 3.94
N ASN A 228 10.36 28.63 2.93
CA ASN A 228 9.74 29.95 3.08
C ASN A 228 8.20 29.91 3.03
N SER A 229 7.56 28.74 2.88
CA SER A 229 6.10 28.65 2.75
C SER A 229 5.31 29.03 4.00
N GLY A 230 5.95 29.14 5.17
CA GLY A 230 5.32 29.50 6.45
C GLY A 230 4.28 28.47 6.96
N LYS A 231 3.98 27.42 6.19
CA LYS A 231 3.03 26.38 6.56
C LYS A 231 3.72 25.25 7.31
N LYS A 232 3.08 24.75 8.36
CA LYS A 232 3.52 23.52 9.05
C LYS A 232 3.25 22.35 8.13
N VAL A 233 4.32 21.77 7.56
CA VAL A 233 4.25 20.63 6.64
C VAL A 233 4.94 19.42 7.26
N PHE A 234 4.50 18.22 6.88
CA PHE A 234 5.05 16.96 7.31
C PHE A 234 5.60 16.13 6.13
N SER A 235 6.74 15.53 6.34
CA SER A 235 7.27 14.43 5.54
C SER A 235 8.23 13.63 6.42
N TYR A 236 8.45 12.36 6.11
CA TYR A 236 9.40 11.53 6.88
C TYR A 236 10.85 11.97 6.67
N ARG A 237 11.13 12.54 5.49
CA ARG A 237 12.42 13.19 5.19
C ARG A 237 12.24 14.29 4.16
N ASN A 238 12.73 15.47 4.49
CA ASN A 238 12.64 16.63 3.62
C ASN A 238 14.01 17.03 3.06
N PHE A 239 14.07 17.34 1.77
CA PHE A 239 15.28 17.74 1.04
C PHE A 239 15.20 19.21 0.66
N ALA A 240 16.38 19.79 0.37
CA ALA A 240 16.48 21.22 0.03
C ALA A 240 16.05 21.53 -1.41
N SER A 241 16.09 20.52 -2.30
CA SER A 241 15.75 20.69 -3.72
C SER A 241 15.11 19.45 -4.31
N ALA A 242 14.41 19.63 -5.44
CA ALA A 242 13.88 18.51 -6.24
C ALA A 242 15.00 17.54 -6.69
N GLN A 243 16.17 18.09 -7.03
CA GLN A 243 17.32 17.27 -7.44
C GLN A 243 17.82 16.38 -6.31
N ASP A 244 17.94 16.92 -5.08
CA ASP A 244 18.38 16.14 -3.92
C ASP A 244 17.33 15.11 -3.51
N TYR A 245 16.04 15.47 -3.63
CA TYR A 245 14.93 14.54 -3.46
C TYR A 245 15.05 13.35 -4.43
N MET A 246 15.20 13.60 -5.74
CA MET A 246 15.30 12.53 -6.73
C MET A 246 16.55 11.67 -6.53
N LYS A 247 17.70 12.25 -6.22
CA LYS A 247 18.92 11.50 -5.86
C LYS A 247 18.68 10.59 -4.64
N ALA A 248 17.96 11.08 -3.65
CA ALA A 248 17.66 10.32 -2.44
C ALA A 248 16.63 9.21 -2.72
N PHE A 249 15.60 9.50 -3.52
CA PHE A 249 14.60 8.54 -3.98
C PHE A 249 15.28 7.39 -4.74
N GLU A 250 16.07 7.68 -5.75
CA GLU A 250 16.83 6.67 -6.49
C GLU A 250 17.74 5.86 -5.56
N ARG A 251 18.46 6.53 -4.66
CA ARG A 251 19.34 5.84 -3.70
C ARG A 251 18.56 4.90 -2.78
N LEU A 252 17.37 5.28 -2.36
CA LEU A 252 16.49 4.42 -1.56
C LEU A 252 16.16 3.13 -2.32
N TYR A 253 15.73 3.25 -3.56
CA TYR A 253 15.36 2.11 -4.37
C TYR A 253 16.57 1.25 -4.75
N MET A 254 17.61 1.86 -5.34
CA MET A 254 18.77 1.11 -5.84
C MET A 254 19.63 0.47 -4.74
N ARG A 255 19.73 1.11 -3.57
CA ARG A 255 20.59 0.62 -2.49
C ARG A 255 19.86 -0.12 -1.37
N GLN A 256 18.53 -0.12 -1.37
CA GLN A 256 17.77 -0.78 -0.31
C GLN A 256 16.68 -1.70 -0.86
N VAL A 257 15.84 -1.27 -1.80
CA VAL A 257 14.75 -2.10 -2.34
C VAL A 257 15.30 -3.17 -3.29
N VAL A 258 16.13 -2.80 -4.26
CA VAL A 258 16.74 -3.76 -5.20
C VAL A 258 17.55 -4.86 -4.47
N PRO A 259 18.41 -4.56 -3.50
CA PRO A 259 19.05 -5.61 -2.70
C PRO A 259 18.07 -6.50 -1.93
N ALA A 260 16.97 -5.94 -1.40
CA ALA A 260 15.95 -6.71 -0.70
C ALA A 260 15.20 -7.69 -1.63
N ILE A 261 14.95 -7.31 -2.88
CA ILE A 261 14.42 -8.23 -3.89
C ILE A 261 15.36 -9.42 -4.07
N LYS A 262 16.64 -9.13 -4.32
CA LYS A 262 17.65 -10.16 -4.64
C LYS A 262 17.99 -11.06 -3.46
N LYS A 263 18.03 -10.52 -2.25
CA LYS A 263 18.52 -11.22 -1.06
C LYS A 263 17.41 -11.84 -0.24
N ASP A 264 16.31 -11.10 -0.05
CA ASP A 264 15.28 -11.45 0.90
C ASP A 264 13.97 -11.92 0.23
N GLY A 265 13.90 -11.86 -1.13
CA GLY A 265 12.71 -12.24 -1.89
C GLY A 265 11.57 -11.22 -1.80
N LEU A 266 11.89 -9.92 -1.67
CA LEU A 266 10.86 -8.88 -1.66
C LEU A 266 10.08 -8.89 -2.97
N ALA A 267 8.75 -9.04 -2.90
CA ALA A 267 7.87 -9.18 -4.06
C ALA A 267 6.94 -7.98 -4.30
N ALA A 268 6.87 -7.05 -3.36
CA ALA A 268 6.17 -5.79 -3.56
C ALA A 268 6.79 -4.64 -2.76
N ALA A 269 6.68 -3.42 -3.28
CA ALA A 269 7.15 -2.20 -2.61
C ALA A 269 6.17 -1.04 -2.88
N VAL A 270 5.55 -0.53 -1.82
CA VAL A 270 4.55 0.55 -1.86
C VAL A 270 5.16 1.82 -1.25
N TYR A 271 5.50 2.77 -2.09
CA TYR A 271 6.05 4.05 -1.63
C TYR A 271 4.96 4.97 -1.06
N THR A 272 5.23 5.63 0.03
CA THR A 272 4.37 6.63 0.66
C THR A 272 4.79 8.03 0.23
N GLN A 273 4.05 8.75 -0.68
CA GLN A 273 2.77 8.31 -1.21
C GLN A 273 2.54 8.82 -2.64
N LEU A 274 1.34 8.61 -3.17
CA LEU A 274 0.96 9.02 -4.53
C LEU A 274 0.94 10.53 -4.69
N ALA A 275 0.12 11.21 -3.90
CA ALA A 275 -0.04 12.67 -3.96
C ALA A 275 0.00 13.28 -2.56
N ASP A 276 0.31 14.57 -2.49
CA ASP A 276 0.28 15.32 -1.24
C ASP A 276 -1.14 15.40 -0.69
N VAL A 277 -1.28 15.25 0.63
CA VAL A 277 -2.53 15.33 1.36
C VAL A 277 -2.44 16.44 2.39
N GLU A 278 -3.09 17.58 2.14
CA GLU A 278 -3.08 18.75 3.03
C GLU A 278 -1.65 19.20 3.44
N GLY A 279 -1.30 19.01 4.70
CA GLY A 279 0.03 19.31 5.24
C GLY A 279 1.05 18.18 5.07
N GLU A 280 0.64 17.00 4.66
CA GLU A 280 1.53 15.87 4.40
C GLU A 280 2.04 15.91 2.95
N ILE A 281 3.28 16.37 2.77
CA ILE A 281 3.85 16.71 1.46
C ILE A 281 4.80 15.65 0.90
N ASN A 282 4.61 14.39 1.20
CA ASN A 282 5.47 13.28 0.80
C ASN A 282 4.97 12.51 -0.45
N GLY A 283 3.97 13.03 -1.15
CA GLY A 283 3.54 12.51 -2.44
C GLY A 283 4.63 12.62 -3.52
N ILE A 284 4.62 11.72 -4.50
CA ILE A 284 5.40 11.90 -5.74
C ILE A 284 4.73 12.94 -6.66
N PHE A 285 3.44 13.16 -6.48
CA PHE A 285 2.70 14.28 -7.07
C PHE A 285 2.37 15.31 -5.98
N THR A 286 2.29 16.57 -6.38
CA THR A 286 1.69 17.61 -5.55
C THR A 286 0.18 17.44 -5.47
N ALA A 287 -0.52 18.13 -4.56
CA ALA A 287 -1.98 18.07 -4.45
C ALA A 287 -2.71 18.50 -5.74
N ASP A 288 -2.07 19.31 -6.59
CA ASP A 288 -2.55 19.72 -7.92
C ASP A 288 -1.97 18.85 -9.06
N TRP A 289 -1.54 17.63 -8.74
CA TRP A 289 -1.11 16.59 -9.69
C TRP A 289 0.10 16.94 -10.57
N ARG A 290 1.00 17.79 -10.10
CA ARG A 290 2.30 18.00 -10.72
C ARG A 290 3.30 16.97 -10.20
N CYS A 291 3.96 16.23 -11.10
CA CYS A 291 5.00 15.29 -10.73
C CYS A 291 6.21 16.02 -10.13
N LYS A 292 6.74 15.55 -9.02
CA LYS A 292 7.86 16.18 -8.29
C LYS A 292 9.24 15.80 -8.83
N GLY A 293 9.31 14.95 -9.84
CA GLY A 293 10.56 14.55 -10.49
C GLY A 293 10.36 14.22 -11.96
N PRO A 294 11.45 14.03 -12.72
CA PRO A 294 11.40 13.61 -14.11
C PRO A 294 10.77 12.22 -14.27
N ALA A 295 9.85 12.06 -15.21
CA ALA A 295 9.16 10.80 -15.45
C ALA A 295 10.12 9.67 -15.83
N GLU A 296 11.14 9.98 -16.63
CA GLU A 296 12.18 9.04 -17.05
C GLU A 296 12.96 8.44 -15.88
N ASP A 297 13.18 9.18 -14.79
CA ASP A 297 13.86 8.67 -13.61
C ASP A 297 13.00 7.64 -12.87
N PHE A 298 11.70 7.90 -12.70
CA PHE A 298 10.78 6.93 -12.12
C PHE A 298 10.67 5.67 -12.97
N CYS A 299 10.54 5.81 -14.30
CA CYS A 299 10.50 4.69 -15.24
C CYS A 299 11.77 3.84 -15.14
N ARG A 300 12.95 4.46 -15.11
CA ARG A 300 14.24 3.77 -15.00
C ARG A 300 14.35 3.00 -13.68
N ILE A 301 13.91 3.59 -12.58
CA ILE A 301 13.89 2.96 -11.27
C ILE A 301 12.96 1.74 -11.28
N ASN A 302 11.72 1.89 -11.76
CA ASN A 302 10.76 0.78 -11.84
C ASN A 302 11.26 -0.35 -12.74
N ALA A 303 11.85 -0.03 -13.90
CA ALA A 303 12.45 -1.03 -14.78
C ALA A 303 13.56 -1.85 -14.08
N ALA A 304 14.38 -1.20 -13.25
CA ALA A 304 15.41 -1.89 -12.48
C ALA A 304 14.84 -2.83 -11.40
N LEU A 305 13.69 -2.49 -10.80
CA LEU A 305 12.97 -3.36 -9.86
C LEU A 305 12.48 -4.62 -10.58
N TYR A 306 11.77 -4.45 -11.69
CA TYR A 306 11.24 -5.57 -12.48
C TYR A 306 12.37 -6.50 -12.97
N ALA A 307 13.42 -5.95 -13.55
CA ALA A 307 14.58 -6.74 -13.98
C ALA A 307 15.24 -7.50 -12.82
N SER A 308 15.34 -6.87 -11.64
CA SER A 308 15.91 -7.52 -10.45
C SER A 308 15.03 -8.65 -9.93
N PHE A 309 13.71 -8.49 -9.99
CA PHE A 309 12.74 -9.51 -9.60
C PHE A 309 12.75 -10.70 -10.58
N ASP A 310 12.77 -10.42 -11.88
CA ASP A 310 12.80 -11.45 -12.92
C ASP A 310 14.03 -12.36 -12.78
N LEU A 311 15.19 -11.82 -12.42
CA LEU A 311 16.39 -12.60 -12.13
C LEU A 311 16.23 -13.57 -10.95
N VAL A 312 15.31 -13.31 -10.02
CA VAL A 312 15.09 -14.16 -8.85
C VAL A 312 13.98 -15.17 -9.10
N PHE A 313 12.92 -14.75 -9.78
CA PHE A 313 11.67 -15.52 -9.84
C PHE A 313 11.31 -16.08 -11.22
N LYS A 314 11.96 -15.65 -12.31
CA LYS A 314 11.63 -16.10 -13.67
C LYS A 314 12.76 -16.84 -14.40
N VAL A 315 13.98 -16.83 -13.86
CA VAL A 315 15.15 -17.49 -14.52
C VAL A 315 15.35 -18.93 -14.10
#